data_57a76460d3d67f0306bdfd7e81a65dde
#
_entry.id   57a76460d3d67f0306bdfd7e81a65dde
#
_cell.length_a   1.000
_cell.length_b   1.000
_cell.length_c   1.000
_cell.angle_alpha   90.00
_cell.angle_beta   90.00
_cell.angle_gamma   90.00
#
_symmetry.space_group_name_H-M   'P 1'
#
loop_
_entity.id
_entity.type
_entity.pdbx_description
1 polymer ?
#
loop_
_entity_poly.entity_id
_entity_poly.type
_entity_poly.pdbx_seq_one_letter_code
_entity_poly.pdbx_strand_id
1 'polypeptide(L)'
;MRAILRTRFGEPDVLVIREIPEPEPRDGHAVIEVKAFGLNHAELHMRKGEWAEIADVSGIECVGVVKSCPGGEFAAGTKVAALMGGLGRTINGSYAEYTRARVENVASIESNLPWEELAAIPESYATAWTCLFRNL
;
A
#
# COMPACT_ATOMS: atom_id res chain seq x y z
N MET A 1 1.08 -0.68 -16.15
CA MET A 1 0.66 0.35 -15.18
C MET A 1 1.80 1.28 -14.83
N ARG A 2 1.48 2.52 -14.50
CA ARG A 2 2.50 3.46 -14.00
C ARG A 2 2.78 3.17 -12.52
N ALA A 3 4.06 3.23 -12.15
CA ALA A 3 4.51 3.14 -10.77
C ALA A 3 5.70 4.07 -10.52
N ILE A 4 5.90 4.45 -9.28
CA ILE A 4 7.09 5.18 -8.84
C ILE A 4 8.10 4.15 -8.33
N LEU A 5 9.12 3.90 -9.13
CA LEU A 5 10.21 2.97 -8.80
C LEU A 5 11.36 3.70 -8.12
N ARG A 6 11.94 3.03 -7.15
CA ARG A 6 13.25 3.37 -6.60
C ARG A 6 14.33 2.69 -7.45
N THR A 7 15.17 3.47 -8.14
CA THR A 7 16.22 2.96 -9.02
C THR A 7 17.51 2.58 -8.30
N ARG A 8 17.74 3.16 -7.14
CA ARG A 8 18.85 2.92 -6.22
C ARG A 8 18.47 3.44 -4.82
N PHE A 9 19.28 3.21 -3.83
CA PHE A 9 19.13 3.91 -2.54
C PHE A 9 19.65 5.34 -2.65
N GLY A 10 19.03 6.28 -1.95
CA GLY A 10 19.46 7.68 -1.94
C GLY A 10 18.37 8.70 -1.63
N GLU A 11 18.58 9.91 -2.12
CA GLU A 11 17.70 11.06 -1.96
C GLU A 11 16.47 10.99 -2.90
N PRO A 12 15.50 11.89 -2.84
CA PRO A 12 14.26 11.79 -3.62
C PRO A 12 14.42 11.63 -5.14
N ASP A 13 15.54 12.07 -5.70
CA ASP A 13 15.86 11.95 -7.13
C ASP A 13 15.96 10.50 -7.64
N VAL A 14 16.06 9.53 -6.72
CA VAL A 14 16.09 8.09 -7.08
C VAL A 14 14.71 7.53 -7.42
N LEU A 15 13.64 8.28 -7.13
CA LEU A 15 12.27 7.89 -7.42
C LEU A 15 11.90 8.35 -8.83
N VAL A 16 11.55 7.40 -9.68
CA VAL A 16 11.21 7.67 -11.09
C VAL A 16 9.90 7.00 -11.48
N ILE A 17 9.10 7.66 -12.31
CA ILE A 17 7.88 7.05 -12.85
C ILE A 17 8.29 6.12 -14.00
N ARG A 18 7.79 4.88 -13.96
CA ARG A 18 8.00 3.84 -14.98
C ARG A 18 6.72 3.06 -15.24
N GLU A 19 6.62 2.53 -16.46
CA GLU A 19 5.65 1.50 -16.79
C GLU A 19 6.18 0.14 -16.32
N ILE A 20 5.37 -0.59 -15.56
CA ILE A 20 5.63 -1.95 -15.11
C ILE A 20 4.38 -2.83 -15.31
N PRO A 21 4.50 -4.16 -15.33
CA PRO A 21 3.33 -5.03 -15.33
C PRO A 21 2.43 -4.78 -14.13
N GLU A 22 1.12 -4.96 -14.33
CA GLU A 22 0.18 -5.01 -13.19
C GLU A 22 0.46 -6.24 -12.32
N PRO A 23 0.16 -6.17 -11.01
CA PRO A 23 0.31 -7.34 -10.15
C PRO A 23 -0.67 -8.45 -10.56
N GLU A 24 -0.12 -9.67 -10.72
CA GLU A 24 -0.93 -10.85 -11.02
C GLU A 24 -1.85 -11.20 -9.84
N PRO A 25 -3.12 -11.55 -10.11
CA PRO A 25 -4.02 -12.08 -9.09
C PRO A 25 -3.44 -13.34 -8.43
N ARG A 26 -3.60 -13.47 -7.11
CA ARG A 26 -3.10 -14.60 -6.33
C ARG A 26 -4.05 -14.91 -5.17
N ASP A 27 -4.24 -16.18 -4.87
CA ASP A 27 -5.00 -16.62 -3.70
C ASP A 27 -4.44 -16.00 -2.41
N GLY A 28 -5.34 -15.63 -1.49
CA GLY A 28 -5.01 -14.94 -0.25
C GLY A 28 -4.59 -13.47 -0.43
N HIS A 29 -4.77 -12.91 -1.63
CA HIS A 29 -4.44 -11.52 -1.95
C HIS A 29 -5.57 -10.84 -2.71
N ALA A 30 -5.70 -9.54 -2.49
CA ALA A 30 -6.53 -8.65 -3.30
C ALA A 30 -5.64 -7.76 -4.18
N VAL A 31 -5.96 -7.65 -5.46
CA VAL A 31 -5.41 -6.61 -6.35
C VAL A 31 -6.30 -5.38 -6.21
N ILE A 32 -5.70 -4.27 -5.84
CA ILE A 32 -6.38 -3.01 -5.54
C ILE A 32 -5.98 -1.97 -6.57
N GLU A 33 -6.97 -1.34 -7.20
CA GLU A 33 -6.79 -0.10 -7.94
C GLU A 33 -6.61 1.03 -6.92
N VAL A 34 -5.40 1.56 -6.81
CA VAL A 34 -5.04 2.58 -5.83
C VAL A 34 -5.65 3.91 -6.22
N LYS A 35 -6.41 4.50 -5.34
CA LYS A 35 -7.00 5.83 -5.51
C LYS A 35 -6.23 6.92 -4.79
N ALA A 36 -5.66 6.59 -3.62
CA ALA A 36 -4.75 7.45 -2.88
C ALA A 36 -3.93 6.62 -1.88
N PHE A 37 -2.81 7.16 -1.44
CA PHE A 37 -1.96 6.56 -0.42
C PHE A 37 -1.33 7.64 0.46
N GLY A 38 -1.02 7.30 1.72
CA GLY A 38 -0.26 8.14 2.62
C GLY A 38 1.25 8.07 2.37
N LEU A 39 1.96 9.09 2.81
CA LEU A 39 3.42 9.12 2.84
C LEU A 39 3.88 8.96 4.29
N ASN A 40 4.69 7.96 4.56
CA ASN A 40 5.11 7.61 5.90
C ASN A 40 6.62 7.78 6.11
N HIS A 41 7.02 8.09 7.33
CA HIS A 41 8.44 8.28 7.68
C HIS A 41 9.27 7.00 7.42
N ALA A 42 8.68 5.82 7.60
CA ALA A 42 9.31 4.54 7.30
C ALA A 42 9.82 4.45 5.86
N GLU A 43 9.10 5.03 4.89
CA GLU A 43 9.44 5.00 3.48
C GLU A 43 10.67 5.85 3.15
N LEU A 44 10.97 6.88 3.96
CA LEU A 44 12.22 7.63 3.86
C LEU A 44 13.42 6.74 4.22
N HIS A 45 13.31 5.94 5.27
CA HIS A 45 14.33 4.98 5.67
C HIS A 45 14.50 3.87 4.65
N MET A 46 13.38 3.33 4.12
CA MET A 46 13.41 2.34 3.04
C MET A 46 14.12 2.89 1.80
N ARG A 47 13.80 4.11 1.38
CA ARG A 47 14.43 4.76 0.23
C ARG A 47 15.95 4.90 0.41
N LYS A 48 16.40 5.16 1.62
CA LYS A 48 17.83 5.27 1.97
C LYS A 48 18.54 3.92 2.12
N GLY A 49 17.80 2.80 2.10
CA GLY A 49 18.38 1.47 2.24
C GLY A 49 18.66 1.04 3.68
N GLU A 50 18.00 1.66 4.64
CA GLU A 50 18.19 1.42 6.06
C GLU A 50 17.40 0.21 6.59
N TRP A 51 16.62 -0.44 5.74
CA TRP A 51 15.81 -1.63 6.06
C TRP A 51 16.29 -2.84 5.28
N ALA A 52 16.12 -4.05 5.84
CA ALA A 52 16.64 -5.28 5.25
C ALA A 52 15.87 -5.77 4.02
N GLU A 53 14.54 -5.56 4.00
CA GLU A 53 13.65 -5.97 2.92
C GLU A 53 12.94 -4.75 2.38
N ILE A 54 13.18 -4.43 1.11
CA ILE A 54 12.65 -3.23 0.46
C ILE A 54 12.30 -3.58 -0.99
N ALA A 55 11.03 -3.45 -1.36
CA ALA A 55 10.58 -3.62 -2.74
C ALA A 55 10.97 -2.41 -3.61
N ASP A 56 10.97 -2.59 -4.91
CA ASP A 56 11.30 -1.51 -5.87
C ASP A 56 10.23 -0.41 -5.90
N VAL A 57 8.97 -0.77 -5.62
CA VAL A 57 7.86 0.16 -5.46
C VAL A 57 7.55 0.30 -3.98
N SER A 58 7.72 1.49 -3.44
CA SER A 58 7.41 1.82 -2.04
C SER A 58 5.88 1.93 -1.81
N GLY A 59 5.50 2.25 -0.58
CA GLY A 59 4.11 2.46 -0.16
C GLY A 59 3.61 1.33 0.72
N ILE A 60 3.39 1.64 2.02
CA ILE A 60 2.98 0.65 3.03
C ILE A 60 1.48 0.66 3.31
N GLU A 61 0.75 1.59 2.71
CA GLU A 61 -0.70 1.73 2.84
C GLU A 61 -1.33 2.28 1.56
N CYS A 62 -2.62 2.02 1.38
CA CYS A 62 -3.44 2.70 0.38
C CYS A 62 -4.93 2.59 0.70
N VAL A 63 -5.70 3.43 0.02
CA VAL A 63 -7.15 3.27 -0.15
C VAL A 63 -7.45 3.14 -1.63
N GLY A 64 -8.47 2.36 -1.96
CA GLY A 64 -8.80 2.12 -3.35
C GLY A 64 -9.99 1.19 -3.53
N VAL A 65 -10.05 0.56 -4.70
CA VAL A 65 -11.13 -0.32 -5.10
C VAL A 65 -10.57 -1.68 -5.49
N VAL A 66 -11.17 -2.74 -5.00
CA VAL A 66 -10.76 -4.12 -5.36
C VAL A 66 -11.00 -4.34 -6.86
N LYS A 67 -9.95 -4.68 -7.59
CA LYS A 67 -10.00 -5.11 -8.99
C LYS A 67 -10.26 -6.61 -9.08
N SER A 68 -9.57 -7.41 -8.26
CA SER A 68 -9.74 -8.86 -8.19
C SER A 68 -9.29 -9.41 -6.83
N CYS A 69 -9.96 -10.45 -6.38
CA CYS A 69 -9.62 -11.21 -5.17
C CYS A 69 -10.03 -12.67 -5.41
N PRO A 70 -9.12 -13.53 -5.89
CA PRO A 70 -9.45 -14.89 -6.30
C PRO A 70 -10.07 -15.76 -5.19
N GLY A 71 -9.68 -15.56 -3.93
CA GLY A 71 -10.26 -16.27 -2.78
C GLY A 71 -11.70 -15.85 -2.45
N GLY A 72 -12.20 -14.75 -3.02
CA GLY A 72 -13.58 -14.30 -2.83
C GLY A 72 -13.84 -13.51 -1.54
N GLU A 73 -12.81 -13.16 -0.77
CA GLU A 73 -12.94 -12.39 0.48
C GLU A 73 -13.51 -10.99 0.23
N PHE A 74 -13.20 -10.42 -0.91
CA PHE A 74 -13.69 -9.11 -1.35
C PHE A 74 -14.23 -9.18 -2.77
N ALA A 75 -15.44 -8.70 -3.00
CA ALA A 75 -15.99 -8.54 -4.34
C ALA A 75 -15.26 -7.45 -5.11
N ALA A 76 -15.12 -7.61 -6.43
CA ALA A 76 -14.63 -6.53 -7.30
C ALA A 76 -15.53 -5.29 -7.15
N GLY A 77 -14.92 -4.10 -7.10
CA GLY A 77 -15.62 -2.85 -6.84
C GLY A 77 -15.75 -2.47 -5.37
N THR A 78 -15.39 -3.35 -4.43
CA THR A 78 -15.40 -3.03 -2.99
C THR A 78 -14.38 -1.93 -2.68
N LYS A 79 -14.83 -0.87 -1.99
CA LYS A 79 -13.94 0.17 -1.45
C LYS A 79 -13.17 -0.39 -0.25
N VAL A 80 -11.85 -0.26 -0.27
CA VAL A 80 -10.97 -0.86 0.74
C VAL A 80 -9.84 0.07 1.16
N ALA A 81 -9.33 -0.18 2.38
CA ALA A 81 -8.00 0.23 2.82
C ALA A 81 -7.10 -1.01 2.91
N ALA A 82 -5.83 -0.85 2.58
CA ALA A 82 -4.79 -1.83 2.81
C ALA A 82 -3.66 -1.21 3.61
N LEU A 83 -3.10 -2.00 4.53
CA LEU A 83 -2.07 -1.53 5.46
C LEU A 83 -1.05 -2.62 5.76
N MET A 84 0.24 -2.32 5.59
CA MET A 84 1.34 -3.19 5.96
C MET A 84 1.32 -4.56 5.23
N GLY A 85 1.52 -5.68 5.92
CA GLY A 85 1.46 -7.02 5.33
C GLY A 85 2.53 -7.32 4.27
N GLY A 86 3.63 -6.58 4.28
CA GLY A 86 4.71 -6.69 3.31
C GLY A 86 4.66 -5.68 2.16
N LEU A 87 3.65 -4.80 2.11
CA LEU A 87 3.61 -3.71 1.12
C LEU A 87 4.86 -2.84 1.21
N GLY A 88 5.47 -2.52 0.07
CA GLY A 88 6.70 -1.75 -0.02
C GLY A 88 7.95 -2.49 0.46
N ARG A 89 7.81 -3.74 0.91
CA ARG A 89 8.91 -4.57 1.45
C ARG A 89 9.07 -5.86 0.67
N THR A 90 8.24 -6.86 0.90
CA THR A 90 8.26 -8.15 0.21
C THR A 90 7.29 -8.19 -0.98
N ILE A 91 6.41 -7.22 -1.04
CA ILE A 91 5.43 -7.00 -2.12
C ILE A 91 5.60 -5.56 -2.59
N ASN A 92 5.55 -5.32 -3.89
CA ASN A 92 5.50 -3.96 -4.43
C ASN A 92 4.35 -3.18 -3.80
N GLY A 93 4.65 -2.00 -3.30
CA GLY A 93 3.74 -1.18 -2.52
C GLY A 93 2.77 -0.35 -3.34
N SER A 94 2.22 0.66 -2.68
CA SER A 94 1.10 1.47 -3.19
C SER A 94 1.50 2.68 -4.03
N TYR A 95 2.79 2.96 -4.22
CA TYR A 95 3.23 4.03 -5.12
C TYR A 95 3.06 3.64 -6.60
N ALA A 96 1.87 3.15 -6.94
CA ALA A 96 1.50 2.63 -8.25
C ALA A 96 0.00 2.76 -8.49
N GLU A 97 -0.43 2.59 -9.75
CA GLU A 97 -1.87 2.57 -10.08
C GLU A 97 -2.58 1.33 -9.51
N TYR A 98 -1.85 0.22 -9.34
CA TYR A 98 -2.36 -1.01 -8.73
C TYR A 98 -1.33 -1.58 -7.77
N THR A 99 -1.82 -2.17 -6.68
CA THR A 99 -1.01 -2.95 -5.75
C THR A 99 -1.69 -4.26 -5.41
N ARG A 100 -0.93 -5.22 -4.86
CA ARG A 100 -1.47 -6.49 -4.39
C ARG A 100 -1.19 -6.63 -2.90
N ALA A 101 -2.24 -6.63 -2.10
CA ALA A 101 -2.17 -6.76 -0.65
C ALA A 101 -2.69 -8.11 -0.18
N ARG A 102 -2.18 -8.62 0.94
CA ARG A 102 -2.73 -9.80 1.61
C ARG A 102 -4.13 -9.48 2.13
N VAL A 103 -5.09 -10.40 1.97
CA VAL A 103 -6.48 -10.18 2.38
C VAL A 103 -6.62 -9.87 3.88
N GLU A 104 -5.76 -10.45 4.72
CA GLU A 104 -5.69 -10.20 6.16
C GLU A 104 -5.26 -8.77 6.53
N ASN A 105 -4.68 -8.05 5.58
CA ASN A 105 -4.23 -6.67 5.71
C ASN A 105 -5.12 -5.68 4.94
N VAL A 106 -6.28 -6.13 4.49
CA VAL A 106 -7.28 -5.35 3.75
C VAL A 106 -8.57 -5.28 4.56
N ALA A 107 -9.17 -4.11 4.62
CA ALA A 107 -10.47 -3.89 5.24
C ALA A 107 -11.40 -3.15 4.29
N SER A 108 -12.67 -3.57 4.23
CA SER A 108 -13.71 -2.81 3.53
C SER A 108 -14.01 -1.50 4.25
N ILE A 109 -14.29 -0.45 3.48
CA ILE A 109 -14.58 0.89 3.99
C ILE A 109 -15.97 1.32 3.53
N GLU A 110 -16.79 1.78 4.48
CA GLU A 110 -18.02 2.51 4.22
C GLU A 110 -17.81 3.98 4.62
N SER A 111 -17.56 4.84 3.64
CA SER A 111 -17.33 6.26 3.87
C SER A 111 -17.58 7.08 2.61
N ASN A 112 -18.04 8.32 2.79
CA ASN A 112 -18.22 9.33 1.75
C ASN A 112 -17.07 10.35 1.72
N LEU A 113 -16.03 10.16 2.52
CA LEU A 113 -14.86 11.03 2.45
C LEU A 113 -14.17 10.90 1.08
N PRO A 114 -13.59 11.98 0.57
CA PRO A 114 -12.75 11.92 -0.63
C PRO A 114 -11.53 11.02 -0.38
N TRP A 115 -10.98 10.47 -1.47
CA TRP A 115 -9.90 9.47 -1.38
C TRP A 115 -8.64 9.98 -0.68
N GLU A 116 -8.30 11.25 -0.89
CA GLU A 116 -7.15 11.90 -0.27
C GLU A 116 -7.29 12.05 1.24
N GLU A 117 -8.51 12.27 1.75
CA GLU A 117 -8.76 12.29 3.19
C GLU A 117 -8.76 10.88 3.77
N LEU A 118 -9.35 9.91 3.07
CA LEU A 118 -9.32 8.51 3.48
C LEU A 118 -7.90 7.96 3.57
N ALA A 119 -7.03 8.33 2.63
CA ALA A 119 -5.64 7.86 2.59
C ALA A 119 -4.78 8.35 3.78
N ALA A 120 -5.19 9.39 4.47
CA ALA A 120 -4.51 9.89 5.67
C ALA A 120 -4.78 9.04 6.93
N ILE A 121 -5.71 8.08 6.87
CA ILE A 121 -6.19 7.38 8.05
C ILE A 121 -5.44 6.07 8.35
N PRO A 122 -5.19 5.12 7.41
CA PRO A 122 -4.84 3.76 7.75
C PRO A 122 -3.62 3.64 8.67
N GLU A 123 -2.46 4.10 8.23
CA GLU A 123 -1.22 3.96 9.02
C GLU A 123 -1.21 4.86 10.26
N SER A 124 -1.63 6.12 10.11
CA SER A 124 -1.60 7.08 11.21
C SER A 124 -2.46 6.64 12.38
N TYR A 125 -3.66 6.19 12.12
CA TYR A 125 -4.60 5.74 13.15
C TYR A 125 -4.26 4.35 13.70
N ALA A 126 -3.78 3.43 12.85
CA ALA A 126 -3.31 2.13 13.32
C ALA A 126 -2.10 2.25 14.25
N THR A 127 -1.17 3.14 13.94
CA THR A 127 -0.02 3.45 14.79
C THR A 127 -0.46 4.07 16.11
N ALA A 128 -1.33 5.08 16.07
CA ALA A 128 -1.88 5.70 17.28
C ALA A 128 -2.64 4.70 18.16
N TRP A 129 -3.49 3.87 17.55
CA TRP A 129 -4.20 2.79 18.25
C TRP A 129 -3.24 1.81 18.93
N THR A 130 -2.22 1.37 18.21
CA THR A 130 -1.23 0.42 18.73
C THR A 130 -0.47 1.03 19.92
N CYS A 131 -0.07 2.30 19.82
CA CYS A 131 0.59 2.99 20.92
C CYS A 131 -0.31 3.09 22.16
N LEU A 132 -1.58 3.47 21.97
CA LEU A 132 -2.49 3.72 23.10
C LEU A 132 -3.04 2.45 23.77
N PHE A 133 -3.23 1.36 23.01
CA PHE A 133 -3.98 0.21 23.50
C PHE A 133 -3.21 -1.11 23.55
N ARG A 134 -2.03 -1.19 22.93
CA ARG A 134 -1.22 -2.41 22.93
C ARG A 134 0.12 -2.29 23.65
N ASN A 135 0.65 -1.08 23.81
CA ASN A 135 2.00 -0.84 24.34
C ASN A 135 2.00 0.04 25.61
N LEU A 136 0.85 0.30 26.19
CA LEU A 136 0.71 0.95 27.52
C LEU A 136 0.30 -0.06 28.57
#